data_26728e16b17cbbc6405e1b72bfa39320
#
_entry.id   26728e16b17cbbc6405e1b72bfa39320
#
_cell.length_a   1.000
_cell.length_b   1.000
_cell.length_c   1.000
_cell.angle_alpha   90.00
_cell.angle_beta   90.00
_cell.angle_gamma   90.00
#
_symmetry.space_group_name_H-M   'P 1'
#
loop_
_entity.id
_entity.type
_entity.pdbx_description
1 polymer ?
#
loop_
_entity_poly.entity_id
_entity_poly.type
_entity_poly.pdbx_seq_one_letter_code
_entity_poly.pdbx_strand_id
1 'polypeptide(L)'
;FISGINTAPLSVDLDLALQRKQSQFQAGIFALNKLTDGNVHITYSEDTVSDTMLETKGAVHHTISGPHPAGNIGIQIHHIAPLNLKDIVWTLNAQDVVRIGTFFLTGELDVSNIITVVGPSIKKPAQ
;
A
#
# COMPACT_ATOMS: atom_id res chain seq x y z
N PHE A 1 0.72 -1.58 9.42
CA PHE A 1 -0.34 -1.74 8.41
C PHE A 1 0.05 -1.08 7.11
N ILE A 2 -0.15 -1.77 6.00
CA ILE A 2 0.14 -1.29 4.65
C ILE A 2 -1.18 -1.22 3.89
N SER A 3 -1.55 -0.01 3.44
CA SER A 3 -2.74 0.18 2.62
C SER A 3 -2.40 0.02 1.14
N GLY A 4 -2.89 -1.04 0.52
CA GLY A 4 -2.90 -1.30 -0.92
C GLY A 4 -4.24 -0.98 -1.57
N ILE A 5 -5.11 -0.24 -0.89
CA ILE A 5 -6.40 0.19 -1.42
C ILE A 5 -6.66 1.66 -1.08
N ASN A 6 -7.22 2.39 -2.04
CA ASN A 6 -7.73 3.74 -1.81
C ASN A 6 -9.10 3.86 -2.47
N THR A 7 -10.15 4.02 -1.68
CA THR A 7 -11.53 4.15 -2.14
C THR A 7 -11.97 5.59 -2.39
N ALA A 8 -11.07 6.58 -2.24
CA ALA A 8 -11.38 7.96 -2.56
C ALA A 8 -11.64 8.12 -4.07
N PRO A 9 -12.62 8.94 -4.47
CA PRO A 9 -12.87 9.21 -5.88
C PRO A 9 -11.62 9.71 -6.59
N LEU A 10 -11.35 9.19 -7.79
CA LEU A 10 -10.22 9.59 -8.63
C LEU A 10 -8.82 9.30 -8.02
N SER A 11 -8.76 8.38 -7.06
CA SER A 11 -7.47 7.93 -6.51
C SER A 11 -6.62 7.21 -7.56
N VAL A 12 -5.31 7.11 -7.27
CA VAL A 12 -4.40 6.36 -8.12
C VAL A 12 -4.78 4.86 -8.12
N ASP A 13 -4.70 4.26 -9.29
CA ASP A 13 -4.78 2.82 -9.45
C ASP A 13 -3.48 2.19 -8.93
N LEU A 14 -3.58 1.49 -7.79
CA LEU A 14 -2.40 0.88 -7.15
C LEU A 14 -1.93 -0.38 -7.89
N ASP A 15 -2.78 -1.10 -8.59
CA ASP A 15 -2.37 -2.24 -9.42
C ASP A 15 -1.43 -1.77 -10.54
N LEU A 16 -1.76 -0.62 -11.16
CA LEU A 16 -0.90 0.02 -12.15
C LEU A 16 0.39 0.57 -11.51
N ALA A 17 0.26 1.26 -10.37
CA ALA A 17 1.41 1.90 -9.71
C ALA A 17 2.46 0.90 -9.21
N LEU A 18 2.04 -0.31 -8.87
CA LEU A 18 2.91 -1.38 -8.36
C LEU A 18 3.36 -2.35 -9.45
N GLN A 19 2.99 -2.13 -10.69
CA GLN A 19 3.36 -3.00 -11.80
C GLN A 19 4.88 -3.13 -11.92
N ARG A 20 5.38 -4.37 -11.99
CA ARG A 20 6.82 -4.71 -12.08
C ARG A 20 7.66 -4.26 -10.86
N LYS A 21 7.04 -4.05 -9.71
CA LYS A 21 7.72 -3.63 -8.47
C LYS A 21 7.79 -4.75 -7.43
N GLN A 22 7.57 -6.00 -7.81
CA GLN A 22 7.49 -7.15 -6.89
C GLN A 22 8.74 -7.30 -6.01
N SER A 23 9.94 -7.23 -6.61
CA SER A 23 11.20 -7.39 -5.85
C SER A 23 11.39 -6.27 -4.82
N GLN A 24 11.12 -5.02 -5.21
CA GLN A 24 11.22 -3.86 -4.32
C GLN A 24 10.18 -3.94 -3.21
N PHE A 25 8.94 -4.28 -3.54
CA PHE A 25 7.87 -4.42 -2.56
C PHE A 25 8.20 -5.51 -1.54
N GLN A 26 8.66 -6.68 -2.00
CA GLN A 26 9.05 -7.79 -1.14
C GLN A 26 10.22 -7.41 -0.22
N ALA A 27 11.23 -6.72 -0.74
CA ALA A 27 12.35 -6.22 0.07
C ALA A 27 11.87 -5.22 1.13
N GLY A 28 10.91 -4.34 0.80
CA GLY A 28 10.27 -3.44 1.74
C GLY A 28 9.56 -4.19 2.87
N ILE A 29 8.78 -5.22 2.55
CA ILE A 29 8.12 -6.07 3.55
C ILE A 29 9.15 -6.72 4.49
N PHE A 30 10.24 -7.25 3.96
CA PHE A 30 11.30 -7.84 4.79
C PHE A 30 11.94 -6.83 5.72
N ALA A 31 12.21 -5.61 5.25
CA ALA A 31 12.73 -4.54 6.08
C ALA A 31 11.74 -4.17 7.21
N LEU A 32 10.45 -4.01 6.88
CA LEU A 32 9.42 -3.68 7.85
C LEU A 32 9.25 -4.75 8.91
N ASN A 33 9.33 -6.03 8.55
CA ASN A 33 9.29 -7.14 9.52
C ASN A 33 10.46 -7.13 10.51
N LYS A 34 11.58 -6.45 10.18
CA LYS A 34 12.71 -6.29 11.11
C LYS A 34 12.54 -5.10 12.04
N LEU A 35 11.61 -4.19 11.75
CA LEU A 35 11.36 -2.98 12.52
C LEU A 35 10.23 -3.12 13.53
N THR A 36 9.48 -4.22 13.50
CA THR A 36 8.34 -4.46 14.40
C THR A 36 8.38 -5.88 14.93
N ASP A 37 8.00 -6.04 16.19
CA ASP A 37 7.76 -7.35 16.82
C ASP A 37 6.37 -7.91 16.46
N GLY A 38 5.48 -7.04 15.97
CA GLY A 38 4.13 -7.40 15.53
C GLY A 38 4.08 -7.86 14.08
N ASN A 39 2.89 -8.26 13.63
CA ASN A 39 2.67 -8.66 12.25
C ASN A 39 2.63 -7.45 11.31
N VAL A 40 3.19 -7.62 10.13
CA VAL A 40 2.97 -6.72 9.00
C VAL A 40 1.67 -7.12 8.32
N HIS A 41 0.69 -6.24 8.32
CA HIS A 41 -0.60 -6.44 7.66
C HIS A 41 -0.62 -5.67 6.34
N ILE A 42 -1.10 -6.30 5.27
CA ILE A 42 -1.37 -5.67 3.99
C ILE A 42 -2.86 -5.77 3.66
N THR A 43 -3.46 -4.68 3.24
CA THR A 43 -4.85 -4.62 2.81
C THR A 43 -4.94 -4.24 1.34
N TYR A 44 -5.82 -4.85 0.59
CA TYR A 44 -6.08 -4.52 -0.83
C TYR A 44 -7.53 -4.83 -1.21
N SER A 45 -7.95 -4.34 -2.36
CA SER A 45 -9.28 -4.64 -2.90
C SER A 45 -9.43 -6.13 -3.19
N GLU A 46 -10.63 -6.68 -3.00
CA GLU A 46 -10.96 -8.03 -3.45
C GLU A 46 -10.82 -8.19 -4.97
N ASP A 47 -10.90 -7.09 -5.73
CA ASP A 47 -10.75 -7.06 -7.18
C ASP A 47 -9.31 -6.84 -7.65
N THR A 48 -8.32 -6.73 -6.73
CA THR A 48 -6.93 -6.48 -7.13
C THR A 48 -6.37 -7.64 -7.96
N VAL A 49 -5.62 -7.29 -8.99
CA VAL A 49 -4.92 -8.25 -9.87
C VAL A 49 -3.40 -8.10 -9.79
N SER A 50 -2.92 -7.30 -8.83
CA SER A 50 -1.50 -7.06 -8.65
C SER A 50 -0.77 -8.24 -8.04
N ASP A 51 0.00 -8.99 -8.84
CA ASP A 51 0.89 -10.05 -8.35
C ASP A 51 1.84 -9.52 -7.27
N THR A 52 2.25 -8.25 -7.37
CA THR A 52 3.10 -7.57 -6.38
C THR A 52 2.49 -7.61 -4.98
N MET A 53 1.18 -7.42 -4.84
CA MET A 53 0.49 -7.48 -3.55
C MET A 53 0.10 -8.90 -3.18
N LEU A 54 -0.45 -9.67 -4.12
CA LEU A 54 -1.02 -11.00 -3.87
C LEU A 54 0.03 -12.05 -3.51
N GLU A 55 1.22 -12.01 -4.14
CA GLU A 55 2.27 -13.00 -3.94
C GLU A 55 3.30 -12.61 -2.86
N THR A 56 3.11 -11.47 -2.20
CA THR A 56 4.02 -11.00 -1.15
C THR A 56 4.07 -11.97 0.03
N LYS A 57 5.29 -12.29 0.46
CA LYS A 57 5.53 -13.15 1.61
C LYS A 57 5.93 -12.35 2.83
N GLY A 58 5.57 -12.86 4.03
CA GLY A 58 5.92 -12.22 5.29
C GLY A 58 4.96 -11.13 5.73
N ALA A 59 3.80 -11.03 5.11
CA ALA A 59 2.70 -10.18 5.55
C ALA A 59 1.42 -11.01 5.74
N VAL A 60 0.54 -10.53 6.59
CA VAL A 60 -0.82 -11.05 6.75
C VAL A 60 -1.72 -10.30 5.77
N HIS A 61 -2.36 -11.03 4.87
CA HIS A 61 -3.15 -10.47 3.79
C HIS A 61 -4.61 -10.31 4.20
N HIS A 62 -5.20 -9.17 3.85
CA HIS A 62 -6.60 -8.87 4.08
C HIS A 62 -7.22 -8.25 2.85
N THR A 63 -8.37 -8.76 2.45
CA THR A 63 -9.20 -8.17 1.40
C THR A 63 -10.17 -7.18 2.00
N ILE A 64 -10.36 -6.05 1.34
CA ILE A 64 -11.30 -4.99 1.72
C ILE A 64 -12.26 -4.77 0.56
N SER A 65 -13.53 -4.71 0.89
CA SER A 65 -14.60 -4.43 -0.05
C SER A 65 -15.54 -3.39 0.54
N GLY A 66 -16.09 -2.53 -0.28
CA GLY A 66 -17.08 -1.54 0.11
C GLY A 66 -16.80 -0.12 -0.40
N PRO A 67 -17.81 0.77 -0.27
CA PRO A 67 -17.68 2.15 -0.70
C PRO A 67 -16.73 2.92 0.23
N HIS A 68 -16.32 4.12 -0.22
CA HIS A 68 -15.63 5.05 0.68
C HIS A 68 -16.48 5.27 1.95
N PRO A 69 -15.90 5.20 3.17
CA PRO A 69 -14.46 5.28 3.50
C PRO A 69 -13.76 3.93 3.80
N ALA A 70 -14.18 2.81 3.23
CA ALA A 70 -13.55 1.50 3.47
C ALA A 70 -12.02 1.49 3.20
N GLY A 71 -11.56 2.33 2.27
CA GLY A 71 -10.13 2.51 2.00
C GLY A 71 -9.35 3.30 3.05
N ASN A 72 -10.00 3.88 4.06
CA ASN A 72 -9.30 4.60 5.13
C ASN A 72 -8.61 3.63 6.07
N ILE A 73 -7.31 3.81 6.25
CA ILE A 73 -6.47 2.87 7.03
C ILE A 73 -6.95 2.73 8.48
N GLY A 74 -7.47 3.78 9.10
CA GLY A 74 -8.02 3.71 10.46
C GLY A 74 -9.25 2.80 10.56
N ILE A 75 -10.10 2.76 9.53
CA ILE A 75 -11.26 1.86 9.46
C ILE A 75 -10.78 0.42 9.29
N GLN A 76 -9.81 0.20 8.44
CA GLN A 76 -9.21 -1.12 8.22
C GLN A 76 -8.59 -1.67 9.50
N ILE A 77 -7.80 -0.87 10.22
CA ILE A 77 -7.21 -1.24 11.50
C ILE A 77 -8.30 -1.59 12.51
N HIS A 78 -9.36 -0.78 12.60
CA HIS A 78 -10.45 -1.04 13.54
C HIS A 78 -11.10 -2.39 13.32
N HIS A 79 -11.26 -2.83 12.08
CA HIS A 79 -11.89 -4.11 11.75
C HIS A 79 -10.93 -5.32 11.82
N ILE A 80 -9.65 -5.13 11.52
CA ILE A 80 -8.66 -6.21 11.42
C ILE A 80 -7.99 -6.46 12.77
N ALA A 81 -7.52 -5.40 13.41
CA ALA A 81 -6.80 -5.46 14.70
C ALA A 81 -7.07 -4.19 15.49
N PRO A 82 -8.25 -4.12 16.18
CA PRO A 82 -8.61 -2.97 16.99
C PRO A 82 -7.53 -2.63 18.02
N LEU A 83 -7.18 -1.34 18.10
CA LEU A 83 -6.11 -0.86 18.97
C LEU A 83 -6.62 -0.55 20.37
N ASN A 84 -5.81 -0.84 21.37
CA ASN A 84 -5.97 -0.39 22.76
C ASN A 84 -5.20 0.92 23.00
N LEU A 85 -5.45 1.57 24.13
CA LEU A 85 -4.92 2.90 24.47
C LEU A 85 -3.38 3.04 24.46
N LYS A 86 -2.64 1.92 24.52
CA LYS A 86 -1.17 1.89 24.56
C LYS A 86 -0.54 1.28 23.31
N ASP A 87 -1.36 0.82 22.38
CA ASP A 87 -0.86 0.19 21.17
C ASP A 87 -0.30 1.24 20.23
N ILE A 88 0.83 0.93 19.62
CA ILE A 88 1.45 1.76 18.59
C ILE A 88 1.35 1.01 17.26
N VAL A 89 0.80 1.67 16.27
CA VAL A 89 0.71 1.14 14.91
C VAL A 89 1.35 2.10 13.92
N TRP A 90 2.15 1.55 13.02
CA TRP A 90 2.70 2.28 11.88
C TRP A 90 1.85 1.99 10.65
N THR A 91 1.58 3.03 9.89
CA THR A 91 0.81 2.93 8.65
C THR A 91 1.62 3.44 7.47
N LEU A 92 1.53 2.73 6.36
CA LEU A 92 2.23 3.05 5.11
C LEU A 92 1.27 2.83 3.94
N ASN A 93 1.47 3.53 2.85
CA ASN A 93 0.85 3.15 1.58
C ASN A 93 1.76 2.18 0.81
N ALA A 94 1.20 1.49 -0.17
CA ALA A 94 1.93 0.48 -0.92
C ALA A 94 3.11 1.06 -1.73
N GLN A 95 3.03 2.30 -2.22
CA GLN A 95 4.13 2.94 -2.93
C GLN A 95 5.31 3.26 -2.00
N ASP A 96 5.05 3.60 -0.72
CA ASP A 96 6.11 3.84 0.26
C ASP A 96 6.87 2.56 0.59
N VAL A 97 6.20 1.41 0.60
CA VAL A 97 6.86 0.10 0.77
C VAL A 97 7.83 -0.18 -0.38
N VAL A 98 7.43 0.16 -1.62
CA VAL A 98 8.34 0.05 -2.79
C VAL A 98 9.57 0.93 -2.62
N ARG A 99 9.41 2.18 -2.13
CA ARG A 99 10.53 3.10 -1.89
C ARG A 99 11.50 2.54 -0.85
N ILE A 100 10.96 2.06 0.26
CA ILE A 100 11.76 1.41 1.32
C ILE A 100 12.53 0.24 0.72
N GLY A 101 11.87 -0.64 -0.02
CA GLY A 101 12.52 -1.78 -0.64
C GLY A 101 13.56 -1.39 -1.69
N THR A 102 13.28 -0.37 -2.51
CA THR A 102 14.26 0.16 -3.48
C THR A 102 15.51 0.65 -2.75
N PHE A 103 15.34 1.42 -1.68
CA PHE A 103 16.46 1.88 -0.86
C PHE A 103 17.32 0.74 -0.33
N PHE A 104 16.70 -0.31 0.20
CA PHE A 104 17.45 -1.47 0.72
C PHE A 104 18.14 -2.30 -0.38
N LEU A 105 17.60 -2.30 -1.61
CA LEU A 105 18.20 -3.04 -2.72
C LEU A 105 19.32 -2.25 -3.43
N THR A 106 19.20 -0.93 -3.50
CA THR A 106 20.10 -0.10 -4.33
C THR A 106 20.99 0.85 -3.53
N GLY A 107 20.61 1.16 -2.29
CA GLY A 107 21.23 2.21 -1.48
C GLY A 107 20.81 3.63 -1.89
N GLU A 108 19.93 3.78 -2.88
CA GLU A 108 19.45 5.06 -3.39
C GLU A 108 18.00 5.32 -2.98
N LEU A 109 17.71 6.54 -2.54
CA LEU A 109 16.36 6.96 -2.19
C LEU A 109 15.59 7.41 -3.44
N ASP A 110 14.69 6.57 -3.93
CA ASP A 110 13.75 6.94 -4.99
C ASP A 110 12.54 7.67 -4.38
N VAL A 111 12.42 8.96 -4.63
CA VAL A 111 11.30 9.81 -4.17
C VAL A 111 10.19 9.96 -5.21
N SER A 112 10.26 9.25 -6.34
CA SER A 112 9.21 9.28 -7.36
C SER A 112 7.87 8.76 -6.80
N ASN A 113 6.79 9.31 -7.30
CA ASN A 113 5.43 8.92 -6.91
C ASN A 113 4.50 8.95 -8.12
N ILE A 114 3.64 7.96 -8.23
CA ILE A 114 2.58 7.94 -9.22
C ILE A 114 1.36 8.62 -8.62
N ILE A 115 0.88 9.65 -9.27
CA ILE A 115 -0.30 10.41 -8.87
C ILE A 115 -1.29 10.47 -10.02
N THR A 116 -2.58 10.59 -9.68
CA THR A 116 -3.64 10.83 -10.66
C THR A 116 -3.94 12.32 -10.73
N VAL A 117 -3.95 12.87 -11.93
CA VAL A 117 -4.36 14.25 -12.18
C VAL A 117 -5.58 14.22 -13.09
N VAL A 118 -6.73 14.62 -12.57
CA VAL A 118 -8.02 14.57 -13.27
C VAL A 118 -8.82 15.85 -13.03
N GLY A 119 -9.70 16.16 -13.94
CA GLY A 119 -10.60 17.31 -13.79
C GLY A 119 -11.08 17.88 -15.14
N PRO A 120 -12.13 18.69 -15.13
CA PRO A 120 -12.72 19.25 -16.37
C PRO A 120 -11.79 20.21 -17.12
N SER A 121 -10.76 20.74 -16.45
CA SER A 121 -9.75 21.62 -17.06
C SER A 121 -8.60 20.89 -17.74
N ILE A 122 -8.55 19.57 -17.65
CA ILE A 122 -7.51 18.76 -18.31
C ILE A 122 -7.89 18.60 -19.78
N LYS A 123 -7.12 19.26 -20.66
CA LYS A 123 -7.38 19.24 -22.11
C LYS A 123 -6.89 18.00 -22.83
N LYS A 124 -5.85 17.33 -22.28
CA LYS A 124 -5.30 16.08 -22.82
C LYS A 124 -4.91 15.18 -21.65
N PRO A 125 -5.58 14.02 -21.48
CA PRO A 125 -5.10 13.02 -20.56
C PRO A 125 -3.74 12.51 -21.06
N ALA A 126 -2.77 12.44 -20.16
CA ALA A 126 -1.45 11.83 -20.40
C ALA A 126 -1.28 10.64 -19.45
N GLN A 127 -0.73 9.57 -19.99
CA GLN A 127 -0.25 8.42 -19.23
C GLN A 127 1.25 8.44 -19.15
#